data_13ea1b98b780c580b231b5b88f66b9bd
#
_entry.id   13ea1b98b780c580b231b5b88f66b9bd
#
_cell.length_a   1.000
_cell.length_b   1.000
_cell.length_c   1.000
_cell.angle_alpha   90.00
_cell.angle_beta   90.00
_cell.angle_gamma   90.00
#
_symmetry.space_group_name_H-M   'P 1'
#
loop_
_entity.id
_entity.type
_entity.pdbx_description
1 polymer ?
#
loop_
_entity_poly.entity_id
_entity_poly.type
_entity_poly.pdbx_seq_one_letter_code
_entity_poly.pdbx_strand_id
1 'polypeptide(L)'
;MKNIILLLAASFVFSSCSEKNYVIFSGNIANTKDTAMKIGNMNRDFQKEVSIDENGNFRDTLFITSPGAYSYQIGRSYAAVFFREGYDLNLSLDANDFFKSRKFKGKGSEVNNYHVARSALKNKLVGDAKAFFVVPIEDFMTKIDKNKDIFLDFLEASALKGQEKEIQRKIIEHDYLLTRYNYDKFNHYHTKIHPELPEGYYAPIIQMDLDDEVSFIYDRSYRNLIVENWRLTSKEAMEIDPSLTQVSFVKNKIKDIKSTIIKDLMVSMLFRQISLKNKNYKTDYPRILEMLTADQLKEKITAKFVGVQNTKPEMPAPNFNYENYKGGKTTLKDLKGKLVYIEIWATWCGPCIKEMPALTQLIKDFKGKNIEFVSISIDSKNDYEKWKKMVPEKNVGGTQLLADKGLKSDFMKAFSVGLIPRSILLNEEGEIITPKAPRPSADNTKSYIDSLLNRTIIKTKSMTKTMKL
;
A
#
# COMPACT_ATOMS: atom_id res chain seq x y z
N MET A 1 -68.15 -47.91 23.63
CA MET A 1 -68.10 -46.60 22.93
C MET A 1 -66.76 -45.99 23.25
N LYS A 2 -65.77 -46.09 22.36
CA LYS A 2 -64.39 -45.60 22.55
C LYS A 2 -64.25 -44.28 21.71
N ASN A 3 -64.04 -43.18 22.39
CA ASN A 3 -63.80 -41.94 21.76
C ASN A 3 -62.29 -41.85 21.37
N ILE A 4 -62.02 -41.75 20.06
CA ILE A 4 -60.71 -41.53 19.50
C ILE A 4 -60.55 -40.01 19.35
N ILE A 5 -59.68 -39.39 20.14
CA ILE A 5 -59.27 -37.99 19.99
C ILE A 5 -58.12 -37.95 18.97
N LEU A 6 -58.39 -37.36 17.80
CA LEU A 6 -57.37 -37.04 16.77
C LEU A 6 -56.61 -35.78 17.19
N LEU A 7 -55.35 -35.92 17.59
CA LEU A 7 -54.45 -34.81 17.78
C LEU A 7 -53.85 -34.43 16.43
N LEU A 8 -54.27 -33.28 15.86
CA LEU A 8 -53.62 -32.63 14.73
C LEU A 8 -52.32 -31.96 15.19
N ALA A 9 -51.20 -32.58 14.89
CA ALA A 9 -49.88 -31.96 15.04
C ALA A 9 -49.68 -30.94 13.93
N ALA A 10 -49.80 -29.65 14.24
CA ALA A 10 -49.43 -28.56 13.36
C ALA A 10 -47.89 -28.48 13.32
N SER A 11 -47.30 -29.00 12.23
CA SER A 11 -45.87 -28.85 11.94
C SER A 11 -45.59 -27.39 11.58
N PHE A 12 -45.13 -26.60 12.54
CA PHE A 12 -44.53 -25.30 12.24
C PHE A 12 -43.18 -25.55 11.52
N VAL A 13 -43.20 -25.43 10.20
CA VAL A 13 -41.99 -25.33 9.42
C VAL A 13 -41.36 -23.95 9.72
N PHE A 14 -40.45 -23.91 10.69
CA PHE A 14 -39.56 -22.80 10.83
C PHE A 14 -38.69 -22.75 9.56
N SER A 15 -39.08 -21.90 8.62
CA SER A 15 -38.22 -21.49 7.52
C SER A 15 -37.06 -20.70 8.14
N SER A 16 -36.00 -21.39 8.52
CA SER A 16 -34.73 -20.77 8.85
C SER A 16 -34.25 -20.03 7.60
N CYS A 17 -34.50 -18.74 7.60
CA CYS A 17 -33.88 -17.86 6.63
C CYS A 17 -32.40 -17.85 6.99
N SER A 18 -31.60 -18.77 6.44
CA SER A 18 -30.15 -18.71 6.58
C SER A 18 -29.69 -17.37 6.05
N GLU A 19 -29.11 -16.53 6.90
CA GLU A 19 -28.51 -15.28 6.47
C GLU A 19 -27.54 -15.59 5.34
N LYS A 20 -27.76 -14.94 4.19
CA LYS A 20 -26.90 -15.12 3.03
C LYS A 20 -25.53 -14.54 3.36
N ASN A 21 -24.52 -15.37 3.52
CA ASN A 21 -23.15 -14.97 3.79
C ASN A 21 -22.37 -14.57 2.52
N TYR A 22 -23.06 -14.06 1.52
CA TYR A 22 -22.51 -13.66 0.24
C TYR A 22 -23.22 -12.42 -0.32
N VAL A 23 -22.58 -11.80 -1.30
CA VAL A 23 -23.11 -10.70 -2.11
C VAL A 23 -23.31 -11.21 -3.53
N ILE A 24 -24.45 -10.92 -4.13
CA ILE A 24 -24.63 -11.04 -5.58
C ILE A 24 -24.25 -9.69 -6.20
N PHE A 25 -23.28 -9.71 -7.10
CA PHE A 25 -22.88 -8.52 -7.83
C PHE A 25 -23.01 -8.76 -9.33
N SER A 26 -23.87 -8.01 -9.96
CA SER A 26 -24.21 -8.14 -11.37
C SER A 26 -24.30 -6.77 -12.04
N GLY A 27 -24.37 -6.73 -13.35
CA GLY A 27 -24.56 -5.47 -14.06
C GLY A 27 -24.21 -5.52 -15.53
N ASN A 28 -24.19 -4.33 -16.13
CA ASN A 28 -23.78 -4.12 -17.51
C ASN A 28 -22.81 -2.95 -17.59
N ILE A 29 -21.73 -3.12 -18.35
CA ILE A 29 -20.70 -2.14 -18.63
C ILE A 29 -20.73 -1.83 -20.11
N ALA A 30 -21.45 -0.80 -20.48
CA ALA A 30 -21.53 -0.35 -21.86
C ALA A 30 -20.14 0.13 -22.37
N ASN A 31 -19.88 -0.05 -23.65
CA ASN A 31 -18.68 0.43 -24.34
C ASN A 31 -17.35 -0.11 -23.77
N THR A 32 -17.37 -1.19 -22.99
CA THR A 32 -16.14 -1.82 -22.52
C THR A 32 -15.52 -2.72 -23.59
N LYS A 33 -14.18 -2.81 -23.58
CA LYS A 33 -13.39 -3.81 -24.33
C LYS A 33 -12.71 -4.81 -23.38
N ASP A 34 -12.88 -4.61 -22.08
CA ASP A 34 -12.32 -5.49 -21.07
C ASP A 34 -13.22 -6.72 -20.89
N THR A 35 -12.61 -7.88 -20.76
CA THR A 35 -13.29 -9.17 -20.58
C THR A 35 -13.40 -9.58 -19.13
N ALA A 36 -12.85 -8.80 -18.22
CA ALA A 36 -12.88 -9.07 -16.79
C ALA A 36 -12.80 -7.80 -15.94
N MET A 37 -13.41 -7.88 -14.76
CA MET A 37 -13.36 -6.88 -13.71
C MET A 37 -12.64 -7.49 -12.49
N LYS A 38 -11.71 -6.75 -11.89
CA LYS A 38 -11.04 -7.15 -10.64
C LYS A 38 -11.72 -6.48 -9.46
N ILE A 39 -12.11 -7.27 -8.48
CA ILE A 39 -12.69 -6.79 -7.22
C ILE A 39 -11.74 -7.12 -6.09
N GLY A 40 -11.49 -6.16 -5.20
CA GLY A 40 -10.66 -6.37 -4.03
C GLY A 40 -11.02 -5.43 -2.89
N ASN A 41 -10.64 -5.80 -1.67
CA ASN A 41 -10.74 -4.93 -0.52
C ASN A 41 -9.39 -4.28 -0.18
N MET A 42 -9.42 -3.33 0.75
CA MET A 42 -8.21 -2.59 1.14
C MET A 42 -7.18 -3.44 1.88
N ASN A 43 -7.62 -4.46 2.62
CA ASN A 43 -6.74 -5.36 3.38
C ASN A 43 -6.01 -6.35 2.48
N ARG A 44 -6.47 -6.49 1.20
CA ARG A 44 -5.97 -7.45 0.21
C ARG A 44 -6.14 -8.92 0.63
N ASP A 45 -7.05 -9.19 1.56
CA ASP A 45 -7.45 -10.53 1.96
C ASP A 45 -8.63 -11.06 1.13
N PHE A 46 -9.25 -10.18 0.32
CA PHE A 46 -10.21 -10.53 -0.72
C PHE A 46 -9.75 -10.00 -2.07
N GLN A 47 -9.62 -10.88 -3.04
CA GLN A 47 -9.40 -10.53 -4.44
C GLN A 47 -10.14 -11.53 -5.33
N LYS A 48 -10.94 -11.03 -6.27
CA LYS A 48 -11.67 -11.86 -7.24
C LYS A 48 -11.67 -11.20 -8.60
N GLU A 49 -11.54 -12.00 -9.64
CA GLU A 49 -11.75 -11.60 -11.03
C GLU A 49 -13.14 -12.09 -11.46
N VAL A 50 -13.96 -11.18 -11.98
CA VAL A 50 -15.31 -11.43 -12.44
C VAL A 50 -15.32 -11.25 -13.96
N SER A 51 -15.77 -12.27 -14.70
CA SER A 51 -15.84 -12.25 -16.16
C SER A 51 -16.89 -11.27 -16.65
N ILE A 52 -16.60 -10.59 -17.74
CA ILE A 52 -17.51 -9.70 -18.50
C ILE A 52 -17.70 -10.34 -19.86
N ASP A 53 -18.95 -10.54 -20.28
CA ASP A 53 -19.29 -11.08 -21.60
C ASP A 53 -19.11 -10.05 -22.71
N GLU A 54 -19.27 -10.48 -23.96
CA GLU A 54 -19.13 -9.63 -25.15
C GLU A 54 -20.16 -8.49 -25.24
N ASN A 55 -21.28 -8.62 -24.51
CA ASN A 55 -22.31 -7.60 -24.38
C ASN A 55 -22.11 -6.66 -23.18
N GLY A 56 -20.98 -6.82 -22.46
CA GLY A 56 -20.65 -6.06 -21.26
C GLY A 56 -21.36 -6.52 -19.98
N ASN A 57 -22.09 -7.65 -20.00
CA ASN A 57 -22.76 -8.14 -18.80
C ASN A 57 -21.82 -8.92 -17.90
N PHE A 58 -22.07 -8.83 -16.61
CA PHE A 58 -21.39 -9.64 -15.60
C PHE A 58 -22.36 -10.06 -14.50
N ARG A 59 -22.09 -11.20 -13.86
CA ARG A 59 -22.78 -11.66 -12.67
C ARG A 59 -21.89 -12.63 -11.91
N ASP A 60 -21.73 -12.39 -10.61
CA ASP A 60 -20.99 -13.32 -9.75
C ASP A 60 -21.54 -13.30 -8.32
N THR A 61 -21.23 -14.36 -7.58
CA THR A 61 -21.47 -14.49 -6.14
C THR A 61 -20.15 -14.30 -5.41
N LEU A 62 -20.10 -13.28 -4.55
CA LEU A 62 -18.91 -12.88 -3.83
C LEU A 62 -19.04 -13.29 -2.35
N PHE A 63 -18.19 -14.21 -1.90
CA PHE A 63 -18.04 -14.56 -0.49
C PHE A 63 -17.04 -13.57 0.13
N ILE A 64 -17.57 -12.46 0.63
CA ILE A 64 -16.76 -11.38 1.18
C ILE A 64 -16.20 -11.74 2.56
N THR A 65 -15.02 -11.24 2.89
CA THR A 65 -14.34 -11.50 4.18
C THR A 65 -14.87 -10.62 5.31
N SER A 66 -15.41 -9.45 4.97
CA SER A 66 -16.01 -8.50 5.91
C SER A 66 -16.90 -7.51 5.15
N PRO A 67 -17.93 -6.94 5.79
CA PRO A 67 -18.66 -5.84 5.20
C PRO A 67 -17.76 -4.60 5.07
N GLY A 68 -18.08 -3.69 4.13
CA GLY A 68 -17.35 -2.42 4.00
C GLY A 68 -17.05 -2.01 2.55
N ALA A 69 -16.06 -1.15 2.41
CA ALA A 69 -15.64 -0.61 1.12
C ALA A 69 -14.73 -1.58 0.38
N TYR A 70 -15.14 -1.94 -0.82
CA TYR A 70 -14.37 -2.68 -1.81
C TYR A 70 -14.05 -1.75 -2.99
N SER A 71 -13.14 -2.16 -3.84
CA SER A 71 -12.89 -1.52 -5.12
C SER A 71 -13.15 -2.50 -6.25
N TYR A 72 -13.69 -2.02 -7.35
CA TYR A 72 -13.69 -2.73 -8.61
C TYR A 72 -12.87 -1.97 -9.64
N GLN A 73 -12.15 -2.72 -10.46
CA GLN A 73 -11.28 -2.18 -11.50
C GLN A 73 -11.63 -2.80 -12.85
N ILE A 74 -11.80 -1.95 -13.87
CA ILE A 74 -12.04 -2.30 -15.26
C ILE A 74 -10.98 -1.57 -16.07
N GLY A 75 -10.12 -2.29 -16.77
CA GLY A 75 -8.97 -1.72 -17.43
C GLY A 75 -8.08 -0.92 -16.48
N ARG A 76 -7.95 0.38 -16.72
CA ARG A 76 -7.17 1.30 -15.85
C ARG A 76 -8.03 2.07 -14.85
N SER A 77 -9.33 2.04 -15.00
CA SER A 77 -10.27 2.76 -14.15
C SER A 77 -10.69 1.91 -12.96
N TYR A 78 -10.78 2.53 -11.79
CA TYR A 78 -11.23 1.86 -10.57
C TYR A 78 -12.20 2.77 -9.81
N ALA A 79 -13.13 2.15 -9.08
CA ALA A 79 -14.06 2.85 -8.20
C ALA A 79 -14.39 2.04 -6.97
N ALA A 80 -14.87 2.72 -5.93
CA ALA A 80 -15.38 2.07 -4.75
C ALA A 80 -16.78 1.52 -4.96
N VAL A 81 -17.06 0.39 -4.29
CA VAL A 81 -18.36 -0.22 -4.11
C VAL A 81 -18.46 -0.67 -2.66
N PHE A 82 -19.63 -0.55 -2.09
CA PHE A 82 -19.89 -0.94 -0.71
C PHE A 82 -20.62 -2.28 -0.68
N PHE A 83 -20.04 -3.28 -0.04
CA PHE A 83 -20.63 -4.59 0.11
C PHE A 83 -20.97 -4.90 1.56
N ARG A 84 -22.10 -5.56 1.74
CA ARG A 84 -22.53 -6.20 2.99
C ARG A 84 -23.19 -7.53 2.62
N GLU A 85 -23.04 -8.51 3.45
CA GLU A 85 -23.68 -9.82 3.31
C GLU A 85 -25.18 -9.68 3.03
N GLY A 86 -25.66 -10.51 2.11
CA GLY A 86 -27.04 -10.46 1.65
C GLY A 86 -27.40 -9.31 0.69
N TYR A 87 -26.43 -8.50 0.22
CA TYR A 87 -26.65 -7.55 -0.86
C TYR A 87 -26.87 -8.28 -2.20
N ASP A 88 -27.73 -7.71 -3.03
CA ASP A 88 -27.95 -8.09 -4.42
C ASP A 88 -27.92 -6.82 -5.26
N LEU A 89 -26.70 -6.48 -5.73
CA LEU A 89 -26.40 -5.22 -6.40
C LEU A 89 -26.31 -5.43 -7.91
N ASN A 90 -26.96 -4.53 -8.64
CA ASN A 90 -26.83 -4.42 -10.09
C ASN A 90 -26.22 -3.06 -10.44
N LEU A 91 -25.06 -3.07 -11.11
CA LEU A 91 -24.34 -1.88 -11.58
C LEU A 91 -24.60 -1.64 -13.07
N SER A 92 -25.04 -0.44 -13.42
CA SER A 92 -25.01 0.08 -14.78
C SER A 92 -23.90 1.10 -14.90
N LEU A 93 -23.03 0.95 -15.90
CA LEU A 93 -21.82 1.77 -16.09
C LEU A 93 -21.55 1.93 -17.60
N ASP A 94 -21.10 3.11 -18.02
CA ASP A 94 -20.52 3.35 -19.36
C ASP A 94 -19.00 3.54 -19.19
N ALA A 95 -18.20 2.70 -19.85
CA ALA A 95 -16.74 2.76 -19.77
C ALA A 95 -16.16 4.07 -20.31
N ASN A 96 -16.85 4.76 -21.23
CA ASN A 96 -16.45 6.07 -21.76
C ASN A 96 -16.70 7.22 -20.77
N ASP A 97 -17.64 7.06 -19.83
CA ASP A 97 -17.92 8.02 -18.75
C ASP A 97 -17.92 7.32 -17.39
N PHE A 98 -16.86 6.60 -17.09
CA PHE A 98 -16.71 5.68 -15.97
C PHE A 98 -17.17 6.27 -14.63
N PHE A 99 -16.83 7.52 -14.33
CA PHE A 99 -17.09 8.09 -13.01
C PHE A 99 -18.51 8.68 -12.85
N LYS A 100 -19.14 9.18 -13.92
CA LYS A 100 -20.44 9.86 -13.84
C LYS A 100 -21.61 8.94 -14.14
N SER A 101 -21.40 7.90 -14.97
CA SER A 101 -22.48 7.02 -15.45
C SER A 101 -22.90 5.94 -14.43
N ARG A 102 -22.16 5.75 -13.34
CA ARG A 102 -22.41 4.70 -12.35
C ARG A 102 -23.77 4.83 -11.69
N LYS A 103 -24.59 3.78 -11.79
CA LYS A 103 -25.89 3.67 -11.11
C LYS A 103 -26.04 2.26 -10.56
N PHE A 104 -26.50 2.18 -9.32
CA PHE A 104 -26.76 0.92 -8.65
C PHE A 104 -28.26 0.71 -8.47
N LYS A 105 -28.71 -0.55 -8.62
CA LYS A 105 -30.07 -1.03 -8.31
C LYS A 105 -30.00 -2.25 -7.42
N GLY A 106 -31.12 -2.61 -6.80
CA GLY A 106 -31.23 -3.77 -5.91
C GLY A 106 -30.85 -3.48 -4.45
N LYS A 107 -30.77 -4.52 -3.64
CA LYS A 107 -30.48 -4.43 -2.21
C LYS A 107 -29.04 -3.93 -1.98
N GLY A 108 -28.86 -2.81 -1.30
CA GLY A 108 -27.58 -2.11 -1.10
C GLY A 108 -27.34 -0.97 -2.09
N SER A 109 -28.26 -0.71 -3.01
CA SER A 109 -28.12 0.39 -3.99
C SER A 109 -28.16 1.77 -3.35
N GLU A 110 -28.90 1.96 -2.27
CA GLU A 110 -29.04 3.27 -1.61
C GLU A 110 -27.71 3.82 -1.14
N VAL A 111 -26.95 3.05 -0.36
CA VAL A 111 -25.63 3.45 0.12
C VAL A 111 -24.63 3.63 -1.01
N ASN A 112 -24.66 2.78 -2.04
CA ASN A 112 -23.76 2.88 -3.18
C ASN A 112 -24.04 4.13 -4.03
N ASN A 113 -25.31 4.44 -4.32
CA ASN A 113 -25.69 5.64 -5.04
C ASN A 113 -25.41 6.91 -4.22
N TYR A 114 -25.60 6.87 -2.90
CA TYR A 114 -25.17 7.96 -2.01
C TYR A 114 -23.66 8.23 -2.13
N HIS A 115 -22.82 7.18 -2.11
CA HIS A 115 -21.36 7.35 -2.28
C HIS A 115 -20.98 7.93 -3.63
N VAL A 116 -21.68 7.54 -4.72
CA VAL A 116 -21.46 8.13 -6.05
C VAL A 116 -21.77 9.62 -6.04
N ALA A 117 -22.94 9.99 -5.52
CA ALA A 117 -23.38 11.40 -5.45
C ALA A 117 -22.50 12.24 -4.50
N ARG A 118 -22.15 11.69 -3.32
CA ARG A 118 -21.24 12.34 -2.36
C ARG A 118 -19.86 12.58 -2.96
N SER A 119 -19.34 11.63 -3.76
CA SER A 119 -18.06 11.79 -4.44
C SER A 119 -18.09 12.90 -5.48
N ALA A 120 -19.18 13.01 -6.25
CA ALA A 120 -19.39 14.11 -7.20
C ALA A 120 -19.47 15.47 -6.48
N LEU A 121 -20.20 15.54 -5.36
CA LEU A 121 -20.28 16.73 -4.52
C LEU A 121 -18.89 17.12 -3.97
N LYS A 122 -18.12 16.15 -3.46
CA LYS A 122 -16.75 16.38 -2.97
C LYS A 122 -15.86 16.99 -4.07
N ASN A 123 -15.90 16.42 -5.27
CA ASN A 123 -15.12 16.94 -6.39
C ASN A 123 -15.51 18.38 -6.77
N LYS A 124 -16.80 18.72 -6.68
CA LYS A 124 -17.28 20.09 -6.90
C LYS A 124 -16.79 21.07 -5.83
N LEU A 125 -16.82 20.67 -4.56
CA LEU A 125 -16.48 21.52 -3.41
C LEU A 125 -14.96 21.73 -3.30
N VAL A 126 -14.15 20.72 -3.60
CA VAL A 126 -12.68 20.80 -3.56
C VAL A 126 -12.14 21.47 -4.82
N GLY A 127 -12.63 21.11 -5.99
CA GLY A 127 -12.15 21.64 -7.28
C GLY A 127 -10.66 21.38 -7.48
N ASP A 128 -9.90 22.44 -7.82
CA ASP A 128 -8.46 22.36 -7.94
C ASP A 128 -7.80 22.24 -6.55
N ALA A 129 -7.04 21.17 -6.33
CA ALA A 129 -6.44 20.88 -5.04
C ALA A 129 -5.44 21.95 -4.58
N LYS A 130 -4.68 22.57 -5.51
CA LYS A 130 -3.74 23.63 -5.16
C LYS A 130 -4.51 24.85 -4.67
N ALA A 131 -5.52 25.29 -5.41
CA ALA A 131 -6.36 26.43 -5.03
C ALA A 131 -7.18 26.16 -3.74
N PHE A 132 -7.45 24.88 -3.44
CA PHE A 132 -8.14 24.50 -2.21
C PHE A 132 -7.26 24.59 -0.97
N PHE A 133 -6.00 24.10 -1.04
CA PHE A 133 -5.11 23.99 0.11
C PHE A 133 -4.13 25.17 0.25
N VAL A 134 -3.79 25.89 -0.83
CA VAL A 134 -2.81 27.01 -0.79
C VAL A 134 -3.55 28.32 -0.58
N VAL A 135 -4.12 28.47 0.62
CA VAL A 135 -4.83 29.66 1.10
C VAL A 135 -4.46 29.91 2.57
N PRO A 136 -4.67 31.10 3.14
CA PRO A 136 -4.50 31.31 4.58
C PRO A 136 -5.29 30.32 5.42
N ILE A 137 -4.79 30.01 6.62
CA ILE A 137 -5.39 28.97 7.48
C ILE A 137 -6.83 29.29 7.89
N GLU A 138 -7.16 30.53 8.13
CA GLU A 138 -8.49 31.00 8.51
C GLU A 138 -9.49 30.78 7.37
N ASP A 139 -9.10 31.12 6.14
CA ASP A 139 -9.92 30.90 4.94
C ASP A 139 -10.13 29.41 4.68
N PHE A 140 -9.05 28.61 4.87
CA PHE A 140 -9.13 27.17 4.74
C PHE A 140 -10.08 26.56 5.76
N MET A 141 -9.97 26.92 7.04
CA MET A 141 -10.85 26.43 8.09
C MET A 141 -12.30 26.79 7.82
N THR A 142 -12.60 28.06 7.49
CA THR A 142 -13.94 28.52 7.10
C THR A 142 -14.51 27.68 5.94
N LYS A 143 -13.68 27.40 4.93
CA LYS A 143 -14.09 26.60 3.76
C LYS A 143 -14.41 25.14 4.12
N ILE A 144 -13.56 24.48 4.92
CA ILE A 144 -13.81 23.08 5.29
C ILE A 144 -14.97 22.92 6.27
N ASP A 145 -15.18 23.88 7.18
CA ASP A 145 -16.34 23.91 8.07
C ASP A 145 -17.64 24.00 7.26
N LYS A 146 -17.72 24.96 6.32
CA LYS A 146 -18.85 25.06 5.39
C LYS A 146 -19.06 23.80 4.56
N ASN A 147 -17.98 23.18 4.08
CA ASN A 147 -18.09 21.94 3.33
C ASN A 147 -18.62 20.79 4.17
N LYS A 148 -18.23 20.71 5.45
CA LYS A 148 -18.76 19.72 6.39
C LYS A 148 -20.29 19.89 6.56
N ASP A 149 -20.76 21.10 6.77
CA ASP A 149 -22.20 21.39 6.90
C ASP A 149 -22.96 20.99 5.63
N ILE A 150 -22.44 21.33 4.45
CA ILE A 150 -23.03 20.91 3.16
C ILE A 150 -23.12 19.38 3.06
N PHE A 151 -22.10 18.63 3.52
CA PHE A 151 -22.15 17.17 3.51
C PHE A 151 -23.14 16.61 4.52
N LEU A 152 -23.30 17.23 5.68
CA LEU A 152 -24.30 16.85 6.68
C LEU A 152 -25.70 17.08 6.14
N ASP A 153 -25.97 18.24 5.55
CA ASP A 153 -27.27 18.55 4.90
C ASP A 153 -27.58 17.56 3.76
N PHE A 154 -26.56 17.25 2.96
CA PHE A 154 -26.69 16.25 1.88
C PHE A 154 -27.00 14.85 2.42
N LEU A 155 -26.42 14.47 3.59
CA LEU A 155 -26.73 13.22 4.27
C LEU A 155 -28.17 13.23 4.83
N GLU A 156 -28.58 14.33 5.46
CA GLU A 156 -29.94 14.46 6.00
C GLU A 156 -31.02 14.36 4.93
N ALA A 157 -30.78 14.92 3.74
CA ALA A 157 -31.67 14.83 2.59
C ALA A 157 -31.65 13.46 1.88
N SER A 158 -30.74 12.55 2.25
CA SER A 158 -30.61 11.23 1.61
C SER A 158 -31.69 10.25 2.08
N ALA A 159 -31.89 9.16 1.30
CA ALA A 159 -32.77 8.06 1.69
C ALA A 159 -32.17 7.14 2.79
N LEU A 160 -30.91 7.35 3.19
CA LEU A 160 -30.24 6.52 4.19
C LEU A 160 -30.87 6.67 5.57
N LYS A 161 -30.98 5.54 6.31
CA LYS A 161 -31.62 5.48 7.64
C LYS A 161 -30.80 4.63 8.60
N GLY A 162 -31.11 4.78 9.90
CA GLY A 162 -30.55 3.94 10.96
C GLY A 162 -29.03 3.90 10.95
N GLN A 163 -28.48 2.71 11.11
CA GLN A 163 -27.03 2.50 11.22
C GLN A 163 -26.25 3.01 10.02
N GLU A 164 -26.78 2.86 8.79
CA GLU A 164 -26.09 3.35 7.59
C GLU A 164 -25.92 4.88 7.62
N LYS A 165 -26.94 5.60 8.05
CA LYS A 165 -26.87 7.07 8.17
C LYS A 165 -25.85 7.50 9.21
N GLU A 166 -25.81 6.81 10.36
CA GLU A 166 -24.82 7.09 11.41
C GLU A 166 -23.39 6.78 10.98
N ILE A 167 -23.16 5.69 10.26
CA ILE A 167 -21.85 5.39 9.66
C ILE A 167 -21.42 6.53 8.71
N GLN A 168 -22.33 7.01 7.86
CA GLN A 168 -22.00 8.10 6.94
C GLN A 168 -21.74 9.43 7.67
N ARG A 169 -22.42 9.70 8.78
CA ARG A 169 -22.16 10.87 9.62
C ARG A 169 -20.73 10.84 10.17
N LYS A 170 -20.30 9.70 10.74
CA LYS A 170 -18.93 9.50 11.21
C LYS A 170 -17.90 9.66 10.08
N ILE A 171 -18.17 9.11 8.88
CA ILE A 171 -17.30 9.27 7.71
C ILE A 171 -17.14 10.75 7.32
N ILE A 172 -18.18 11.57 7.43
CA ILE A 172 -18.10 13.02 7.17
C ILE A 172 -17.17 13.69 8.19
N GLU A 173 -17.31 13.39 9.47
CA GLU A 173 -16.44 13.93 10.52
C GLU A 173 -14.98 13.51 10.33
N HIS A 174 -14.73 12.25 10.03
CA HIS A 174 -13.36 11.77 9.80
C HIS A 174 -12.74 12.33 8.51
N ASP A 175 -13.53 12.49 7.44
CA ASP A 175 -13.06 13.16 6.22
C ASP A 175 -12.71 14.64 6.47
N TYR A 176 -13.49 15.31 7.32
CA TYR A 176 -13.20 16.68 7.76
C TYR A 176 -11.86 16.73 8.52
N LEU A 177 -11.67 15.87 9.54
CA LEU A 177 -10.43 15.82 10.32
C LEU A 177 -9.22 15.46 9.46
N LEU A 178 -9.37 14.53 8.54
CA LEU A 178 -8.28 14.15 7.64
C LEU A 178 -7.96 15.27 6.64
N THR A 179 -8.97 16.02 6.18
CA THR A 179 -8.77 17.18 5.31
C THR A 179 -8.03 18.28 6.06
N ARG A 180 -8.41 18.55 7.30
CA ARG A 180 -7.72 19.47 8.22
C ARG A 180 -6.25 19.05 8.41
N TYR A 181 -5.98 17.78 8.74
CA TYR A 181 -4.62 17.27 8.88
C TYR A 181 -3.77 17.48 7.63
N ASN A 182 -4.36 17.29 6.46
CA ASN A 182 -3.65 17.38 5.19
C ASN A 182 -3.31 18.81 4.77
N TYR A 183 -3.81 19.86 5.42
CA TYR A 183 -3.56 21.26 5.05
C TYR A 183 -2.07 21.58 5.01
N ASP A 184 -1.33 21.36 6.10
CA ASP A 184 0.12 21.60 6.16
C ASP A 184 0.86 20.82 5.07
N LYS A 185 0.55 19.53 4.94
CA LYS A 185 1.22 18.65 3.98
C LYS A 185 1.05 19.11 2.53
N PHE A 186 -0.17 19.46 2.13
CA PHE A 186 -0.45 19.90 0.75
C PHE A 186 0.05 21.33 0.50
N ASN A 187 -0.07 22.21 1.50
CA ASN A 187 0.48 23.55 1.43
C ASN A 187 2.00 23.48 1.21
N HIS A 188 2.73 22.76 2.08
CA HIS A 188 4.18 22.55 1.94
C HIS A 188 4.55 21.88 0.60
N TYR A 189 3.77 20.90 0.13
CA TYR A 189 4.05 20.27 -1.17
C TYR A 189 4.08 21.27 -2.32
N HIS A 190 3.17 22.24 -2.32
CA HIS A 190 3.04 23.24 -3.39
C HIS A 190 3.92 24.48 -3.20
N THR A 191 4.08 24.94 -1.97
CA THR A 191 4.79 26.20 -1.65
C THR A 191 6.24 25.99 -1.20
N LYS A 192 6.59 24.76 -0.76
CA LYS A 192 7.85 24.41 -0.08
C LYS A 192 8.02 25.06 1.30
N ILE A 193 6.97 25.68 1.83
CA ILE A 193 6.94 26.33 3.14
C ILE A 193 5.88 25.64 3.98
N HIS A 194 6.18 25.34 5.24
CA HIS A 194 5.18 24.93 6.22
C HIS A 194 4.40 26.14 6.69
N PRO A 195 3.06 26.13 6.61
CA PRO A 195 2.26 27.24 7.11
C PRO A 195 2.33 27.29 8.65
N GLU A 196 2.20 28.49 9.22
CA GLU A 196 1.97 28.62 10.66
C GLU A 196 0.57 28.09 11.00
N LEU A 197 0.51 27.25 12.03
CA LEU A 197 -0.73 26.63 12.48
C LEU A 197 -1.10 27.17 13.87
N PRO A 198 -2.38 27.42 14.15
CA PRO A 198 -2.81 27.82 15.48
C PRO A 198 -2.44 26.78 16.55
N GLU A 199 -2.23 27.23 17.77
CA GLU A 199 -2.07 26.33 18.93
C GLU A 199 -3.24 25.35 19.02
N GLY A 200 -2.96 24.10 19.34
CA GLY A 200 -3.99 23.05 19.42
C GLY A 200 -4.61 22.65 18.07
N TYR A 201 -4.04 23.06 16.94
CA TYR A 201 -4.58 22.73 15.61
C TYR A 201 -4.86 21.23 15.43
N TYR A 202 -3.99 20.35 15.93
CA TYR A 202 -4.15 18.90 15.84
C TYR A 202 -4.90 18.27 17.02
N ALA A 203 -5.34 19.04 18.02
CA ALA A 203 -6.00 18.52 19.22
C ALA A 203 -7.20 17.60 18.90
N PRO A 204 -8.11 17.91 17.94
CA PRO A 204 -9.23 17.03 17.63
C PRO A 204 -8.79 15.64 17.09
N ILE A 205 -7.62 15.55 16.45
CA ILE A 205 -7.07 14.29 15.96
C ILE A 205 -6.36 13.54 17.10
N ILE A 206 -5.66 14.25 17.98
CA ILE A 206 -4.96 13.66 19.13
C ILE A 206 -5.95 13.06 20.13
N GLN A 207 -7.09 13.71 20.31
CA GLN A 207 -8.14 13.35 21.29
C GLN A 207 -9.23 12.41 20.74
N MET A 208 -9.17 12.04 19.45
CA MET A 208 -10.19 11.19 18.84
C MET A 208 -10.24 9.80 19.50
N ASP A 209 -11.43 9.20 19.49
CA ASP A 209 -11.60 7.81 19.89
C ASP A 209 -10.84 6.88 18.91
N LEU A 210 -9.95 6.07 19.46
CA LEU A 210 -9.14 5.12 18.69
C LEU A 210 -9.70 3.69 18.74
N ASP A 211 -10.83 3.44 19.43
CA ASP A 211 -11.39 2.09 19.60
C ASP A 211 -12.76 1.90 18.91
N ASP A 212 -13.04 2.71 17.89
CA ASP A 212 -14.27 2.58 17.08
C ASP A 212 -14.07 1.55 15.95
N GLU A 213 -14.37 0.29 16.25
CA GLU A 213 -14.25 -0.82 15.29
C GLU A 213 -15.19 -0.65 14.09
N VAL A 214 -16.37 -0.09 14.27
CA VAL A 214 -17.32 0.17 13.16
C VAL A 214 -16.69 1.17 12.19
N SER A 215 -16.20 2.29 12.67
CA SER A 215 -15.48 3.25 11.82
C SER A 215 -14.25 2.64 11.20
N PHE A 216 -13.52 1.77 11.90
CA PHE A 216 -12.37 1.07 11.33
C PHE A 216 -12.75 0.20 10.12
N ILE A 217 -13.85 -0.53 10.19
CA ILE A 217 -14.32 -1.42 9.11
C ILE A 217 -14.80 -0.60 7.90
N TYR A 218 -15.57 0.44 8.14
CA TYR A 218 -16.32 1.14 7.10
C TYR A 218 -15.64 2.41 6.58
N ASP A 219 -14.67 2.98 7.30
CA ASP A 219 -14.11 4.29 7.00
C ASP A 219 -12.59 4.28 6.82
N ARG A 220 -12.18 4.54 5.59
CA ARG A 220 -10.75 4.70 5.26
C ARG A 220 -10.13 5.91 5.95
N SER A 221 -10.90 7.00 6.10
CA SER A 221 -10.38 8.23 6.70
C SER A 221 -10.07 8.03 8.16
N TYR A 222 -10.91 7.28 8.89
CA TYR A 222 -10.65 6.90 10.26
C TYR A 222 -9.36 6.08 10.40
N ARG A 223 -9.15 5.07 9.54
CA ARG A 223 -7.89 4.28 9.55
C ARG A 223 -6.66 5.14 9.30
N ASN A 224 -6.75 6.11 8.39
CA ASN A 224 -5.67 7.06 8.15
C ASN A 224 -5.44 7.95 9.37
N LEU A 225 -6.50 8.43 10.02
CA LEU A 225 -6.42 9.26 11.22
C LEU A 225 -5.77 8.52 12.40
N ILE A 226 -6.01 7.21 12.57
CA ILE A 226 -5.27 6.39 13.55
C ILE A 226 -3.75 6.46 13.30
N VAL A 227 -3.34 6.37 12.02
CA VAL A 227 -1.92 6.47 11.65
C VAL A 227 -1.36 7.87 11.95
N GLU A 228 -2.13 8.91 11.66
CA GLU A 228 -1.68 10.29 11.88
C GLU A 228 -1.72 10.66 13.37
N ASN A 229 -2.71 10.19 14.14
CA ASN A 229 -2.72 10.28 15.60
C ASN A 229 -1.44 9.67 16.19
N TRP A 230 -1.08 8.46 15.75
CA TRP A 230 0.17 7.83 16.20
C TRP A 230 1.40 8.67 15.86
N ARG A 231 1.48 9.25 14.65
CA ARG A 231 2.63 10.10 14.27
C ARG A 231 2.75 11.34 15.15
N LEU A 232 1.63 12.03 15.39
CA LEU A 232 1.58 13.23 16.23
C LEU A 232 1.97 12.91 17.66
N THR A 233 1.28 11.93 18.27
CA THR A 233 1.45 11.60 19.69
C THR A 233 2.77 10.88 19.99
N SER A 234 3.32 10.07 19.06
CA SER A 234 4.61 9.42 19.26
C SER A 234 5.78 10.39 19.16
N LYS A 235 5.68 11.40 18.29
CA LYS A 235 6.70 12.44 18.18
C LYS A 235 6.78 13.23 19.49
N GLU A 236 5.65 13.74 19.95
CA GLU A 236 5.54 14.49 21.21
C GLU A 236 6.05 13.68 22.40
N ALA A 237 5.59 12.42 22.54
CA ALA A 237 6.01 11.56 23.63
C ALA A 237 7.53 11.31 23.68
N MET A 238 8.18 11.18 22.52
CA MET A 238 9.63 10.98 22.43
C MET A 238 10.44 12.27 22.59
N GLU A 239 9.85 13.43 22.34
CA GLU A 239 10.44 14.73 22.67
C GLU A 239 10.44 14.96 24.20
N ILE A 240 9.37 14.53 24.89
CA ILE A 240 9.27 14.58 26.36
C ILE A 240 10.17 13.53 27.03
N ASP A 241 10.17 12.30 26.54
CA ASP A 241 11.00 11.21 27.04
C ASP A 241 11.85 10.58 25.92
N PRO A 242 13.09 11.04 25.71
CA PRO A 242 14.00 10.51 24.69
C PRO A 242 14.38 9.03 24.89
N SER A 243 14.13 8.45 26.07
CA SER A 243 14.37 7.01 26.33
C SER A 243 13.24 6.12 25.80
N LEU A 244 12.09 6.70 25.52
CA LEU A 244 10.92 5.98 25.04
C LEU A 244 11.13 5.44 23.62
N THR A 245 11.02 4.12 23.48
CA THR A 245 11.08 3.48 22.16
C THR A 245 9.70 3.45 21.46
N GLN A 246 9.69 3.39 20.14
CA GLN A 246 8.45 3.21 19.36
C GLN A 246 7.67 1.97 19.82
N VAL A 247 8.36 0.87 20.11
CA VAL A 247 7.74 -0.38 20.60
C VAL A 247 7.08 -0.18 21.96
N SER A 248 7.77 0.48 22.89
CA SER A 248 7.21 0.78 24.22
C SER A 248 6.02 1.76 24.12
N PHE A 249 6.13 2.78 23.28
CA PHE A 249 5.05 3.72 23.03
C PHE A 249 3.78 3.01 22.54
N VAL A 250 3.90 2.17 21.47
CA VAL A 250 2.74 1.43 20.94
C VAL A 250 2.18 0.47 21.98
N LYS A 251 3.04 -0.27 22.70
CA LYS A 251 2.60 -1.17 23.77
C LYS A 251 1.75 -0.45 24.82
N ASN A 252 2.13 0.76 25.19
CA ASN A 252 1.36 1.57 26.14
C ASN A 252 0.06 2.07 25.53
N LYS A 253 0.09 2.55 24.28
CA LYS A 253 -1.07 3.12 23.58
C LYS A 253 -2.20 2.11 23.35
N ILE A 254 -1.86 0.84 23.09
CA ILE A 254 -2.86 -0.21 22.79
C ILE A 254 -3.46 -0.89 24.02
N LYS A 255 -3.03 -0.54 25.25
CA LYS A 255 -3.51 -1.19 26.48
C LYS A 255 -5.03 -1.09 26.65
N ASP A 256 -5.58 0.09 26.38
CA ASP A 256 -6.97 0.41 26.59
C ASP A 256 -7.86 0.19 25.35
N ILE A 257 -7.25 -0.16 24.20
CA ILE A 257 -7.97 -0.49 22.97
C ILE A 257 -8.50 -1.92 23.09
N LYS A 258 -9.79 -2.14 22.83
CA LYS A 258 -10.46 -3.45 22.88
C LYS A 258 -10.39 -4.15 21.52
N SER A 259 -10.59 -3.39 20.43
CA SER A 259 -10.61 -3.91 19.07
C SER A 259 -9.26 -4.51 18.67
N THR A 260 -9.25 -5.82 18.38
CA THR A 260 -8.05 -6.54 17.95
C THR A 260 -7.55 -6.07 16.60
N ILE A 261 -8.45 -5.74 15.66
CA ILE A 261 -8.06 -5.26 14.32
C ILE A 261 -7.42 -3.88 14.36
N ILE A 262 -7.83 -3.03 15.30
CA ILE A 262 -7.20 -1.71 15.50
C ILE A 262 -5.83 -1.88 16.18
N LYS A 263 -5.73 -2.75 17.20
CA LYS A 263 -4.44 -3.11 17.80
C LYS A 263 -3.46 -3.60 16.74
N ASP A 264 -3.87 -4.54 15.92
CA ASP A 264 -3.05 -5.11 14.86
C ASP A 264 -2.61 -4.07 13.83
N LEU A 265 -3.47 -3.11 13.46
CA LEU A 265 -3.05 -1.97 12.64
C LEU A 265 -1.92 -1.19 13.31
N MET A 266 -2.10 -0.78 14.58
CA MET A 266 -1.12 0.03 15.30
C MET A 266 0.19 -0.72 15.49
N VAL A 267 0.16 -2.00 15.84
CA VAL A 267 1.36 -2.84 15.95
C VAL A 267 2.04 -3.02 14.59
N SER A 268 1.28 -3.13 13.50
CA SER A 268 1.85 -3.27 12.16
C SER A 268 2.69 -2.05 11.73
N MET A 269 2.45 -0.87 12.29
CA MET A 269 3.29 0.32 12.05
C MET A 269 4.72 0.13 12.55
N LEU A 270 4.93 -0.75 13.54
CA LEU A 270 6.24 -1.10 14.06
C LEU A 270 7.05 -2.01 13.13
N PHE A 271 6.46 -2.56 12.06
CA PHE A 271 7.18 -3.44 11.13
C PHE A 271 8.40 -2.75 10.51
N ARG A 272 8.41 -1.42 10.43
CA ARG A 272 9.59 -0.64 10.00
C ARG A 272 10.77 -0.74 10.96
N GLN A 273 10.53 -1.05 12.26
CA GLN A 273 11.57 -1.24 13.25
C GLN A 273 12.41 -2.50 12.97
N ILE A 274 11.85 -3.47 12.24
CA ILE A 274 12.58 -4.66 11.82
C ILE A 274 13.42 -4.30 10.59
N SER A 275 14.58 -3.73 10.86
CA SER A 275 15.55 -3.30 9.85
C SER A 275 16.94 -3.16 10.44
N LEU A 276 18.00 -3.30 9.64
CA LEU A 276 19.39 -3.13 10.08
C LEU A 276 19.74 -1.71 10.58
N LYS A 277 18.90 -0.73 10.28
CA LYS A 277 19.05 0.64 10.81
C LYS A 277 18.70 0.75 12.30
N ASN A 278 17.82 -0.12 12.78
CA ASN A 278 17.45 -0.20 14.19
C ASN A 278 18.36 -1.21 14.88
N LYS A 279 19.26 -0.76 15.74
CA LYS A 279 20.17 -1.63 16.49
C LYS A 279 19.43 -2.64 17.37
N ASN A 280 18.21 -2.32 17.80
CA ASN A 280 17.39 -3.12 18.70
C ASN A 280 16.43 -4.08 17.95
N TYR A 281 16.49 -4.20 16.62
CA TYR A 281 15.51 -4.96 15.85
C TYR A 281 15.37 -6.43 16.29
N LYS A 282 16.44 -7.04 16.86
CA LYS A 282 16.39 -8.42 17.35
C LYS A 282 15.57 -8.55 18.64
N THR A 283 15.67 -7.58 19.54
CA THR A 283 14.90 -7.52 20.78
C THR A 283 13.50 -6.97 20.56
N ASP A 284 13.30 -6.11 19.59
CA ASP A 284 12.00 -5.58 19.21
C ASP A 284 11.11 -6.62 18.52
N TYR A 285 11.70 -7.53 17.72
CA TYR A 285 10.94 -8.54 16.98
C TYR A 285 10.01 -9.39 17.86
N PRO A 286 10.49 -10.10 18.91
CA PRO A 286 9.61 -10.90 19.76
C PRO A 286 8.56 -10.06 20.48
N ARG A 287 8.89 -8.84 20.89
CA ARG A 287 7.94 -7.91 21.53
C ARG A 287 6.81 -7.48 20.59
N ILE A 288 7.14 -7.23 19.33
CA ILE A 288 6.14 -6.90 18.30
C ILE A 288 5.28 -8.12 17.97
N LEU A 289 5.91 -9.30 17.87
CA LEU A 289 5.22 -10.55 17.58
C LEU A 289 4.17 -10.90 18.65
N GLU A 290 4.52 -10.70 19.93
CA GLU A 290 3.63 -10.92 21.09
C GLU A 290 2.39 -10.02 21.06
N MET A 291 2.52 -8.79 20.58
CA MET A 291 1.43 -7.83 20.52
C MET A 291 0.43 -8.06 19.37
N LEU A 292 0.79 -8.87 18.36
CA LEU A 292 -0.06 -9.17 17.20
C LEU A 292 -1.05 -10.29 17.53
N THR A 293 -2.28 -10.13 17.04
CA THR A 293 -3.33 -11.16 17.16
C THR A 293 -3.49 -11.95 15.86
N ALA A 294 -3.47 -11.30 14.70
CA ALA A 294 -3.68 -11.93 13.39
C ALA A 294 -2.45 -12.73 12.93
N ASP A 295 -2.65 -14.03 12.65
CA ASP A 295 -1.57 -14.93 12.23
C ASP A 295 -0.91 -14.49 10.92
N GLN A 296 -1.66 -13.95 9.96
CA GLN A 296 -1.10 -13.39 8.73
C GLN A 296 -0.10 -12.24 8.99
N LEU A 297 -0.34 -11.42 10.03
CA LEU A 297 0.58 -10.35 10.41
C LEU A 297 1.81 -10.90 11.12
N LYS A 298 1.65 -11.96 11.95
CA LYS A 298 2.76 -12.68 12.59
C LYS A 298 3.67 -13.31 11.55
N GLU A 299 3.10 -14.00 10.55
CA GLU A 299 3.85 -14.56 9.43
C GLU A 299 4.60 -13.47 8.64
N LYS A 300 3.92 -12.35 8.36
CA LYS A 300 4.52 -11.24 7.61
C LYS A 300 5.71 -10.60 8.32
N ILE A 301 5.62 -10.36 9.64
CA ILE A 301 6.74 -9.79 10.39
C ILE A 301 7.87 -10.79 10.56
N THR A 302 7.54 -12.08 10.73
CA THR A 302 8.52 -13.18 10.82
C THR A 302 9.30 -13.29 9.51
N ALA A 303 8.62 -13.32 8.38
CA ALA A 303 9.26 -13.33 7.06
C ALA A 303 10.18 -12.11 6.86
N LYS A 304 9.75 -10.94 7.32
CA LYS A 304 10.58 -9.73 7.29
C LYS A 304 11.81 -9.85 8.19
N PHE A 305 11.66 -10.35 9.41
CA PHE A 305 12.77 -10.55 10.33
C PHE A 305 13.81 -11.53 9.76
N VAL A 306 13.37 -12.67 9.25
CA VAL A 306 14.22 -13.67 8.58
C VAL A 306 14.93 -13.03 7.38
N GLY A 307 14.20 -12.27 6.54
CA GLY A 307 14.78 -11.55 5.41
C GLY A 307 15.89 -10.59 5.84
N VAL A 308 15.66 -9.80 6.90
CA VAL A 308 16.70 -8.90 7.47
C VAL A 308 17.90 -9.67 7.99
N GLN A 309 17.70 -10.83 8.64
CA GLN A 309 18.78 -11.68 9.13
C GLN A 309 19.62 -12.25 7.99
N ASN A 310 18.98 -12.72 6.92
CA ASN A 310 19.62 -13.39 5.79
C ASN A 310 20.23 -12.42 4.77
N THR A 311 19.96 -11.11 4.89
CA THR A 311 20.48 -10.08 3.98
C THR A 311 21.37 -9.05 4.67
N LYS A 312 22.06 -9.46 5.74
CA LYS A 312 23.08 -8.62 6.38
C LYS A 312 24.32 -8.47 5.51
N PRO A 313 25.12 -7.42 5.72
CA PRO A 313 26.47 -7.37 5.17
C PRO A 313 27.25 -8.67 5.44
N GLU A 314 28.09 -9.05 4.49
CA GLU A 314 28.95 -10.26 4.51
C GLU A 314 28.20 -11.59 4.34
N MET A 315 26.86 -11.57 4.26
CA MET A 315 26.09 -12.78 3.92
C MET A 315 26.07 -12.98 2.40
N PRO A 316 26.10 -14.24 1.93
CA PRO A 316 25.87 -14.54 0.52
C PRO A 316 24.52 -13.96 0.04
N ALA A 317 24.53 -13.26 -1.06
CA ALA A 317 23.26 -12.77 -1.62
C ALA A 317 22.43 -13.94 -2.19
N PRO A 318 21.10 -13.92 -2.01
CA PRO A 318 20.21 -14.88 -2.63
C PRO A 318 20.44 -14.94 -4.14
N ASN A 319 20.45 -16.15 -4.70
CA ASN A 319 20.64 -16.34 -6.14
C ASN A 319 19.38 -15.93 -6.92
N PHE A 320 19.57 -15.61 -8.19
CA PHE A 320 18.49 -15.41 -9.17
C PHE A 320 18.89 -16.02 -10.51
N ASN A 321 17.91 -16.25 -11.38
CA ASN A 321 18.09 -16.68 -12.76
C ASN A 321 17.02 -15.99 -13.62
N TYR A 322 17.33 -14.79 -14.08
CA TYR A 322 16.38 -13.91 -14.72
C TYR A 322 16.62 -13.76 -16.21
N GLU A 323 15.54 -13.48 -16.96
CA GLU A 323 15.62 -13.18 -18.37
C GLU A 323 16.49 -11.95 -18.61
N ASN A 324 17.45 -12.07 -19.54
CA ASN A 324 18.30 -10.96 -19.96
C ASN A 324 17.70 -10.30 -21.21
N TYR A 325 17.65 -8.98 -21.21
CA TYR A 325 17.16 -8.20 -22.37
C TYR A 325 17.90 -8.56 -23.69
N LYS A 326 19.19 -8.85 -23.61
CA LYS A 326 20.03 -9.26 -24.77
C LYS A 326 19.79 -10.70 -25.20
N GLY A 327 18.92 -11.42 -24.55
CA GLY A 327 18.61 -12.83 -24.78
C GLY A 327 19.23 -13.75 -23.74
N GLY A 328 18.62 -14.93 -23.60
CA GLY A 328 19.02 -15.91 -22.58
C GLY A 328 18.65 -15.48 -21.17
N LYS A 329 19.39 -16.00 -20.18
CA LYS A 329 19.23 -15.70 -18.76
C LYS A 329 20.56 -15.35 -18.14
N THR A 330 20.50 -14.59 -17.04
CA THR A 330 21.66 -14.24 -16.21
C THR A 330 21.39 -14.65 -14.78
N THR A 331 22.36 -15.30 -14.16
CA THR A 331 22.37 -15.69 -12.75
C THR A 331 23.27 -14.76 -11.93
N LEU A 332 23.13 -14.75 -10.62
CA LEU A 332 24.08 -14.04 -9.75
C LEU A 332 25.52 -14.61 -9.91
N LYS A 333 25.63 -15.92 -10.18
CA LYS A 333 26.94 -16.57 -10.39
C LYS A 333 27.72 -16.00 -11.58
N ASP A 334 27.00 -15.60 -12.64
CA ASP A 334 27.60 -15.02 -13.85
C ASP A 334 28.17 -13.61 -13.62
N LEU A 335 27.85 -12.98 -12.52
CA LEU A 335 28.30 -11.65 -12.12
C LEU A 335 29.47 -11.67 -11.14
N LYS A 336 29.88 -12.86 -10.65
CA LYS A 336 31.00 -12.99 -9.73
C LYS A 336 32.32 -12.48 -10.34
N GLY A 337 33.22 -12.03 -9.47
CA GLY A 337 34.50 -11.44 -9.86
C GLY A 337 34.44 -9.92 -10.06
N LYS A 338 33.27 -9.30 -9.89
CA LYS A 338 33.07 -7.86 -9.98
C LYS A 338 32.26 -7.36 -8.79
N LEU A 339 32.48 -6.09 -8.40
CA LEU A 339 31.51 -5.36 -7.59
C LEU A 339 30.19 -5.28 -8.37
N VAL A 340 29.04 -5.55 -7.75
CA VAL A 340 27.73 -5.53 -8.43
C VAL A 340 26.83 -4.50 -7.80
N TYR A 341 26.47 -3.47 -8.58
CA TYR A 341 25.45 -2.49 -8.20
C TYR A 341 24.12 -2.89 -8.86
N ILE A 342 23.16 -3.34 -8.05
CA ILE A 342 21.83 -3.75 -8.51
C ILE A 342 20.84 -2.62 -8.26
N GLU A 343 20.09 -2.25 -9.31
CA GLU A 343 18.95 -1.32 -9.22
C GLU A 343 17.65 -2.05 -9.55
N ILE A 344 16.67 -1.98 -8.65
CA ILE A 344 15.36 -2.63 -8.81
C ILE A 344 14.33 -1.56 -9.20
N TRP A 345 13.66 -1.79 -10.33
CA TRP A 345 12.78 -0.82 -10.95
C TRP A 345 11.54 -1.45 -11.62
N ALA A 346 10.68 -0.64 -12.24
CA ALA A 346 9.60 -1.07 -13.11
C ALA A 346 9.19 0.05 -14.07
N THR A 347 8.58 -0.31 -15.19
CA THR A 347 8.14 0.65 -16.22
C THR A 347 7.03 1.61 -15.74
N TRP A 348 6.27 1.25 -14.74
CA TRP A 348 5.23 2.06 -14.09
C TRP A 348 5.75 2.90 -12.91
N CYS A 349 7.03 2.74 -12.54
CA CYS A 349 7.63 3.43 -11.41
C CYS A 349 8.22 4.79 -11.83
N GLY A 350 7.43 5.85 -11.73
CA GLY A 350 7.88 7.21 -12.07
C GLY A 350 9.16 7.66 -11.36
N PRO A 351 9.30 7.47 -10.03
CA PRO A 351 10.56 7.76 -9.32
C PRO A 351 11.77 6.96 -9.84
N CYS A 352 11.58 5.68 -10.27
CA CYS A 352 12.67 4.87 -10.83
C CYS A 352 13.13 5.44 -12.18
N ILE A 353 12.18 5.85 -13.01
CA ILE A 353 12.48 6.46 -14.32
C ILE A 353 13.29 7.77 -14.15
N LYS A 354 13.05 8.52 -13.06
CA LYS A 354 13.84 9.71 -12.73
C LYS A 354 15.27 9.41 -12.30
N GLU A 355 15.56 8.20 -11.81
CA GLU A 355 16.94 7.77 -11.46
C GLU A 355 17.77 7.34 -12.68
N MET A 356 17.12 6.98 -13.80
CA MET A 356 17.82 6.42 -14.99
C MET A 356 18.91 7.32 -15.56
N PRO A 357 18.75 8.66 -15.69
CA PRO A 357 19.83 9.53 -16.18
C PRO A 357 21.08 9.48 -15.30
N ALA A 358 20.89 9.48 -13.95
CA ALA A 358 21.98 9.37 -13.00
C ALA A 358 22.65 8.00 -13.05
N LEU A 359 21.88 6.91 -13.21
CA LEU A 359 22.43 5.57 -13.40
C LEU A 359 23.25 5.47 -14.69
N THR A 360 22.75 6.03 -15.79
CA THR A 360 23.49 6.09 -17.07
C THR A 360 24.82 6.81 -16.91
N GLN A 361 24.83 7.92 -16.14
CA GLN A 361 26.06 8.66 -15.87
C GLN A 361 27.04 7.85 -15.02
N LEU A 362 26.56 7.17 -13.96
CA LEU A 362 27.40 6.29 -13.14
C LEU A 362 28.03 5.18 -13.99
N ILE A 363 27.26 4.52 -14.86
CA ILE A 363 27.79 3.50 -15.76
C ILE A 363 28.92 4.02 -16.64
N LYS A 364 28.80 5.26 -17.15
CA LYS A 364 29.85 5.92 -17.91
C LYS A 364 31.09 6.23 -17.06
N ASP A 365 30.89 6.78 -15.86
CA ASP A 365 31.96 7.16 -14.93
C ASP A 365 32.80 5.96 -14.48
N PHE A 366 32.17 4.78 -14.39
CA PHE A 366 32.83 3.55 -13.97
C PHE A 366 33.20 2.61 -15.14
N LYS A 367 33.14 3.09 -16.38
CA LYS A 367 33.54 2.30 -17.56
C LYS A 367 34.99 1.82 -17.41
N GLY A 368 35.21 0.50 -17.59
CA GLY A 368 36.53 -0.12 -17.45
C GLY A 368 36.99 -0.38 -16.01
N LYS A 369 36.18 -0.05 -15.00
CA LYS A 369 36.41 -0.47 -13.61
C LYS A 369 35.81 -1.85 -13.34
N ASN A 370 36.25 -2.50 -12.26
CA ASN A 370 35.79 -3.85 -11.89
C ASN A 370 34.40 -3.80 -11.19
N ILE A 371 33.41 -3.26 -11.87
CA ILE A 371 32.02 -3.16 -11.40
C ILE A 371 31.02 -3.50 -12.52
N GLU A 372 29.94 -4.19 -12.17
CA GLU A 372 28.81 -4.43 -13.05
C GLU A 372 27.57 -3.71 -12.51
N PHE A 373 26.87 -2.99 -13.39
CA PHE A 373 25.60 -2.37 -13.09
C PHE A 373 24.47 -3.22 -13.65
N VAL A 374 23.56 -3.63 -12.78
CA VAL A 374 22.46 -4.55 -13.11
C VAL A 374 21.13 -3.88 -12.76
N SER A 375 20.26 -3.71 -13.75
CA SER A 375 18.90 -3.23 -13.54
C SER A 375 17.93 -4.41 -13.60
N ILE A 376 17.22 -4.67 -12.52
CA ILE A 376 16.23 -5.75 -12.43
C ILE A 376 14.83 -5.15 -12.45
N SER A 377 14.09 -5.36 -13.53
CA SER A 377 12.68 -4.99 -13.61
C SER A 377 11.82 -6.00 -12.85
N ILE A 378 10.84 -5.48 -12.12
CA ILE A 378 9.77 -6.25 -11.47
C ILE A 378 8.44 -6.14 -12.22
N ASP A 379 8.47 -5.78 -13.49
CA ASP A 379 7.28 -5.71 -14.32
C ASP A 379 6.56 -7.06 -14.41
N SER A 380 5.26 -7.01 -14.55
CA SER A 380 4.42 -8.18 -14.76
C SER A 380 4.49 -8.68 -16.21
N LYS A 381 3.96 -9.87 -16.47
CA LYS A 381 3.82 -10.38 -17.86
C LYS A 381 3.03 -9.41 -18.75
N ASN A 382 2.06 -8.70 -18.20
CA ASN A 382 1.25 -7.73 -18.95
C ASN A 382 2.05 -6.47 -19.35
N ASP A 383 3.13 -6.16 -18.63
CA ASP A 383 4.00 -5.02 -18.91
C ASP A 383 5.28 -5.42 -19.67
N TYR A 384 5.39 -6.70 -20.08
CA TYR A 384 6.59 -7.24 -20.74
C TYR A 384 6.98 -6.45 -21.99
N GLU A 385 6.05 -6.21 -22.90
CA GLU A 385 6.31 -5.45 -24.13
C GLU A 385 6.70 -4.01 -23.84
N LYS A 386 6.14 -3.43 -22.77
CA LYS A 386 6.50 -2.09 -22.31
C LYS A 386 7.93 -2.05 -21.77
N TRP A 387 8.36 -3.09 -21.03
CA TRP A 387 9.74 -3.23 -20.58
C TRP A 387 10.70 -3.38 -21.79
N LYS A 388 10.38 -4.26 -22.73
CA LYS A 388 11.16 -4.46 -23.98
C LYS A 388 11.34 -3.16 -24.76
N LYS A 389 10.34 -2.32 -24.83
CA LYS A 389 10.38 -1.03 -25.51
C LYS A 389 11.14 0.02 -24.71
N MET A 390 10.93 0.10 -23.39
CA MET A 390 11.51 1.15 -22.54
C MET A 390 13.02 0.99 -22.34
N VAL A 391 13.55 -0.23 -22.27
CA VAL A 391 14.99 -0.49 -22.08
C VAL A 391 15.83 0.21 -23.13
N PRO A 392 15.61 0.04 -24.45
CA PRO A 392 16.39 0.75 -25.48
C PRO A 392 16.05 2.24 -25.54
N GLU A 393 14.77 2.64 -25.34
CA GLU A 393 14.37 4.06 -25.36
C GLU A 393 15.11 4.88 -24.29
N LYS A 394 15.30 4.33 -23.11
CA LYS A 394 16.01 5.00 -22.01
C LYS A 394 17.53 4.87 -22.10
N ASN A 395 18.04 3.94 -22.92
CA ASN A 395 19.47 3.72 -23.15
C ASN A 395 20.31 3.71 -21.86
N VAL A 396 19.81 3.03 -20.82
CA VAL A 396 20.42 3.06 -19.48
C VAL A 396 21.80 2.39 -19.47
N GLY A 397 22.01 1.39 -20.29
CA GLY A 397 23.24 0.59 -20.31
C GLY A 397 23.24 -0.49 -19.22
N GLY A 398 24.40 -1.10 -18.97
CA GLY A 398 24.54 -2.21 -18.02
C GLY A 398 23.77 -3.47 -18.42
N THR A 399 23.63 -4.38 -17.46
CA THR A 399 22.86 -5.62 -17.61
C THR A 399 21.40 -5.40 -17.23
N GLN A 400 20.49 -5.61 -18.18
CA GLN A 400 19.05 -5.41 -17.98
C GLN A 400 18.34 -6.76 -17.85
N LEU A 401 17.68 -6.98 -16.71
CA LEU A 401 17.03 -8.24 -16.35
C LEU A 401 15.56 -8.05 -16.04
N LEU A 402 14.75 -9.09 -16.27
CA LEU A 402 13.35 -9.15 -15.87
C LEU A 402 13.14 -10.26 -14.83
N ALA A 403 12.64 -9.92 -13.66
CA ALA A 403 12.35 -10.89 -12.59
C ALA A 403 11.18 -11.82 -12.98
N ASP A 404 11.32 -13.12 -12.73
CA ASP A 404 10.38 -14.17 -13.13
C ASP A 404 8.95 -14.01 -12.57
N LYS A 405 8.82 -13.47 -11.37
CA LYS A 405 7.56 -13.28 -10.62
C LYS A 405 7.42 -11.86 -10.08
N GLY A 406 8.12 -10.87 -10.66
CA GLY A 406 8.12 -9.49 -10.18
C GLY A 406 8.50 -9.40 -8.68
N LEU A 407 7.74 -8.66 -7.88
CA LEU A 407 7.96 -8.56 -6.43
C LEU A 407 7.81 -9.90 -5.67
N LYS A 408 7.15 -10.89 -6.27
CA LYS A 408 6.96 -12.22 -5.65
C LYS A 408 8.14 -13.17 -5.92
N SER A 409 9.18 -12.76 -6.66
CA SER A 409 10.37 -13.57 -6.87
C SER A 409 11.16 -13.77 -5.56
N ASP A 410 11.91 -14.85 -5.46
CA ASP A 410 12.56 -15.23 -4.21
C ASP A 410 13.65 -14.24 -3.81
N PHE A 411 14.38 -13.68 -4.79
CA PHE A 411 15.35 -12.61 -4.55
C PHE A 411 14.67 -11.37 -3.92
N MET A 412 13.53 -10.92 -4.47
CA MET A 412 12.81 -9.76 -3.96
C MET A 412 12.24 -10.00 -2.56
N LYS A 413 11.73 -11.20 -2.28
CA LYS A 413 11.25 -11.60 -0.95
C LYS A 413 12.39 -11.64 0.06
N ALA A 414 13.52 -12.25 -0.29
CA ALA A 414 14.68 -12.35 0.60
C ALA A 414 15.19 -10.98 1.03
N PHE A 415 15.31 -10.03 0.08
CA PHE A 415 15.68 -8.65 0.38
C PHE A 415 14.53 -7.80 0.95
N SER A 416 13.35 -8.39 1.18
CA SER A 416 12.14 -7.68 1.64
C SER A 416 11.89 -6.40 0.82
N VAL A 417 11.96 -6.51 -0.51
CA VAL A 417 11.74 -5.37 -1.42
C VAL A 417 10.26 -5.04 -1.43
N GLY A 418 9.86 -4.03 -0.68
CA GLY A 418 8.48 -3.54 -0.63
C GLY A 418 8.23 -2.22 -1.37
N LEU A 419 9.33 -1.48 -1.67
CA LEU A 419 9.29 -0.19 -2.36
C LEU A 419 10.44 -0.09 -3.35
N ILE A 420 10.18 0.53 -4.49
CA ILE A 420 11.16 0.88 -5.53
C ILE A 420 11.15 2.40 -5.79
N PRO A 421 12.24 3.00 -6.23
CA PRO A 421 13.54 2.40 -6.57
C PRO A 421 14.29 1.84 -5.35
N ARG A 422 15.03 0.75 -5.54
CA ARG A 422 15.84 0.11 -4.52
C ARG A 422 17.20 -0.29 -5.09
N SER A 423 18.28 0.15 -4.44
CA SER A 423 19.64 -0.22 -4.83
C SER A 423 20.26 -1.18 -3.81
N ILE A 424 21.05 -2.14 -4.29
CA ILE A 424 21.77 -3.17 -3.51
C ILE A 424 23.22 -3.19 -4.02
N LEU A 425 24.18 -3.40 -3.14
CA LEU A 425 25.58 -3.58 -3.51
C LEU A 425 26.11 -4.91 -3.02
N LEU A 426 26.78 -5.65 -3.91
CA LEU A 426 27.42 -6.93 -3.62
C LEU A 426 28.92 -6.84 -3.97
N ASN A 427 29.74 -7.59 -3.23
CA ASN A 427 31.17 -7.74 -3.49
C ASN A 427 31.42 -8.75 -4.64
N GLU A 428 32.69 -8.99 -4.96
CA GLU A 428 33.14 -9.86 -6.06
C GLU A 428 32.81 -11.34 -5.81
N GLU A 429 32.66 -11.74 -4.56
CA GLU A 429 32.24 -13.08 -4.14
C GLU A 429 30.72 -13.28 -4.23
N GLY A 430 29.95 -12.19 -4.47
CA GLY A 430 28.50 -12.17 -4.47
C GLY A 430 27.92 -12.06 -3.06
N GLU A 431 28.69 -11.56 -2.09
CA GLU A 431 28.22 -11.28 -0.74
C GLU A 431 27.68 -9.85 -0.64
N ILE A 432 26.76 -9.63 0.28
CA ILE A 432 26.08 -8.35 0.46
C ILE A 432 27.01 -7.35 1.13
N ILE A 433 27.35 -6.26 0.44
CA ILE A 433 27.98 -5.09 1.07
C ILE A 433 26.92 -4.27 1.78
N THR A 434 25.83 -3.99 1.08
CA THR A 434 24.66 -3.34 1.69
C THR A 434 23.37 -3.73 0.95
N PRO A 435 22.32 -4.15 1.69
CA PRO A 435 21.01 -4.45 1.10
C PRO A 435 20.22 -3.19 0.75
N LYS A 436 20.74 -2.00 1.06
CA LYS A 436 20.14 -0.71 0.76
C LYS A 436 21.24 0.32 0.46
N ALA A 437 21.79 0.23 -0.75
CA ALA A 437 22.79 1.17 -1.26
C ALA A 437 22.17 2.57 -1.52
N PRO A 438 22.98 3.64 -1.55
CA PRO A 438 22.56 4.93 -2.04
C PRO A 438 22.00 4.82 -3.47
N ARG A 439 21.00 5.66 -3.80
CA ARG A 439 20.41 5.70 -5.14
C ARG A 439 21.39 6.30 -6.15
N PRO A 440 21.23 6.05 -7.46
CA PRO A 440 22.11 6.63 -8.48
C PRO A 440 22.26 8.15 -8.39
N SER A 441 21.19 8.88 -8.09
CA SER A 441 21.18 10.34 -8.01
C SER A 441 21.67 10.92 -6.67
N ALA A 442 22.00 10.08 -5.68
CA ALA A 442 22.47 10.58 -4.38
C ALA A 442 23.93 11.05 -4.47
N ASP A 443 24.26 12.20 -3.89
CA ASP A 443 25.55 12.89 -3.97
C ASP A 443 26.73 12.00 -3.55
N ASN A 444 26.51 11.08 -2.62
CA ASN A 444 27.55 10.19 -2.10
C ASN A 444 27.68 8.86 -2.85
N THR A 445 26.88 8.56 -3.88
CA THR A 445 26.88 7.24 -4.52
C THR A 445 28.21 6.97 -5.23
N LYS A 446 28.69 7.93 -6.01
CA LYS A 446 29.96 7.79 -6.73
C LYS A 446 31.14 7.60 -5.79
N SER A 447 31.30 8.46 -4.79
CA SER A 447 32.39 8.36 -3.81
C SER A 447 32.33 7.06 -2.99
N TYR A 448 31.13 6.58 -2.70
CA TYR A 448 30.94 5.31 -2.00
C TYR A 448 31.41 4.12 -2.85
N ILE A 449 31.03 4.06 -4.14
CA ILE A 449 31.50 3.01 -5.06
C ILE A 449 33.01 3.10 -5.26
N ASP A 450 33.60 4.29 -5.46
CA ASP A 450 35.05 4.47 -5.58
C ASP A 450 35.78 3.95 -4.34
N SER A 451 35.29 4.22 -3.14
CA SER A 451 35.86 3.75 -1.90
C SER A 451 35.91 2.23 -1.79
N LEU A 452 34.89 1.53 -2.33
CA LEU A 452 34.81 0.06 -2.32
C LEU A 452 35.82 -0.53 -3.32
N LEU A 453 35.87 -0.01 -4.54
CA LEU A 453 36.82 -0.45 -5.57
C LEU A 453 38.27 -0.28 -5.12
N ASN A 454 38.62 0.82 -4.43
CA ASN A 454 39.95 1.06 -3.91
C ASN A 454 40.33 0.07 -2.80
N ARG A 455 39.41 -0.31 -1.92
CA ARG A 455 39.63 -1.32 -0.86
C ARG A 455 39.95 -2.68 -1.45
N THR A 456 39.27 -3.10 -2.50
CA THR A 456 39.51 -4.35 -3.21
C THR A 456 40.92 -4.37 -3.81
N ILE A 457 41.36 -3.28 -4.46
CA ILE A 457 42.72 -3.19 -5.03
C ILE A 457 43.80 -3.34 -3.95
N ILE A 458 43.61 -2.75 -2.76
CA ILE A 458 44.56 -2.84 -1.64
C ILE A 458 44.61 -4.28 -1.11
N LYS A 459 43.46 -4.95 -0.97
CA LYS A 459 43.37 -6.34 -0.49
C LYS A 459 44.08 -7.31 -1.44
N THR A 460 43.87 -7.16 -2.74
CA THR A 460 44.50 -7.98 -3.78
C THR A 460 46.02 -7.78 -3.82
N LYS A 461 46.52 -6.55 -3.72
CA LYS A 461 47.96 -6.23 -3.67
C LYS A 461 48.64 -6.81 -2.43
N SER A 462 47.95 -6.78 -1.26
CA SER A 462 48.44 -7.37 -0.03
C SER A 462 48.56 -8.88 -0.13
N MET A 463 47.56 -9.58 -0.66
CA MET A 463 47.57 -11.04 -0.87
C MET A 463 48.68 -11.48 -1.83
N THR A 464 48.90 -10.75 -2.92
CA THR A 464 49.96 -11.06 -3.91
C THR A 464 51.36 -10.86 -3.32
N LYS A 465 51.51 -9.95 -2.36
CA LYS A 465 52.83 -9.73 -1.68
C LYS A 465 53.10 -10.82 -0.65
N THR A 466 52.07 -11.37 0.00
CA THR A 466 52.21 -12.47 0.98
C THR A 466 52.47 -13.83 0.29
N MET A 467 52.04 -14.02 -0.94
CA MET A 467 52.30 -15.24 -1.73
C MET A 467 53.68 -15.25 -2.43
N LYS A 468 54.44 -14.15 -2.37
CA LYS A 468 55.79 -14.03 -2.96
C LYS A 468 56.90 -14.03 -1.90
N LEU A 469 56.56 -14.24 -0.65
CA LEU A 469 57.45 -14.50 0.47
C LEU A 469 57.32 -15.96 0.90
#